data_1bbd44ae3f6c84c9ff78915b617bd14a
#
_entry.id   1bbd44ae3f6c84c9ff78915b617bd14a
#
_cell.length_a   1.000
_cell.length_b   1.000
_cell.length_c   1.000
_cell.angle_alpha   90.00
_cell.angle_beta   90.00
_cell.angle_gamma   90.00
#
_symmetry.space_group_name_H-M   'P 1'
#
loop_
_entity.id
_entity.type
_entity.pdbx_description
1 polymer ?
#
loop_
_entity_poly.entity_id
_entity_poly.type
_entity_poly.pdbx_seq_one_letter_code
_entity_poly.pdbx_strand_id
1 'polypeptide(L)'
;ISLLDKDKEIMMRRLLPEGVKMYTGDDFNYPELIEGDAEGFSHALLGIFDPLAPAAAYAMSQLAAGDTAGFRRTLDPTVPLARLIFRAPTQYYKTGVVFLAWLNGFQKHFVMLNGAQSMRPLPYFAEVFRLADQCGLLRDGDLAVARMRQLLSVYGA
;
A
#
# COMPACT_ATOMS: atom_id res chain seq x y z
N ILE A 1 7.98 8.43 11.13
CA ILE A 1 8.19 9.53 10.18
C ILE A 1 7.78 9.13 8.77
N SER A 2 7.53 10.07 7.89
CA SER A 2 7.09 9.84 6.50
C SER A 2 7.79 10.82 5.57
N LEU A 3 9.08 10.60 5.34
CA LEU A 3 9.90 11.50 4.54
C LEU A 3 9.86 11.16 3.04
N LEU A 4 9.48 9.92 2.67
CA LEU A 4 9.61 9.35 1.31
C LEU A 4 11.06 9.44 0.81
N ASP A 5 12.01 9.37 1.73
CA ASP A 5 13.45 9.45 1.55
C ASP A 5 14.09 8.45 2.53
N LYS A 6 14.39 7.26 2.02
CA LYS A 6 14.88 6.15 2.83
C LYS A 6 16.23 6.45 3.49
N ASP A 7 17.13 7.12 2.78
CA ASP A 7 18.49 7.37 3.28
C ASP A 7 18.44 8.32 4.48
N LYS A 8 17.57 9.32 4.40
CA LYS A 8 17.33 10.25 5.51
C LYS A 8 16.66 9.56 6.69
N GLU A 9 15.71 8.64 6.45
CA GLU A 9 15.10 7.87 7.54
C GLU A 9 16.12 6.98 8.22
N ILE A 10 16.96 6.26 7.46
CA ILE A 10 18.03 5.43 8.01
C ILE A 10 19.01 6.27 8.84
N MET A 11 19.42 7.42 8.33
CA MET A 11 20.28 8.35 9.07
C MET A 11 19.66 8.77 10.40
N MET A 12 18.37 9.16 10.38
CA MET A 12 17.67 9.57 11.61
C MET A 12 17.47 8.40 12.58
N ARG A 13 17.19 7.18 12.07
CA ARG A 13 17.05 5.98 12.90
C ARG A 13 18.33 5.71 13.71
N ARG A 14 19.50 5.88 13.09
CA ARG A 14 20.81 5.68 13.74
C ARG A 14 21.13 6.72 14.83
N LEU A 15 20.44 7.86 14.81
CA LEU A 15 20.59 8.92 15.82
C LEU A 15 19.63 8.77 17.00
N LEU A 16 18.72 7.80 16.98
CA LEU A 16 17.76 7.64 18.07
C LEU A 16 18.43 7.11 19.32
N PRO A 17 18.06 7.62 20.50
CA PRO A 17 18.51 7.07 21.78
C PRO A 17 18.07 5.62 21.95
N GLU A 18 18.78 4.86 22.80
CA GLU A 18 18.39 3.51 23.18
C GLU A 18 16.94 3.46 23.69
N GLY A 19 16.20 2.43 23.28
CA GLY A 19 14.79 2.24 23.63
C GLY A 19 13.78 3.05 22.80
N VAL A 20 14.22 4.01 21.98
CA VAL A 20 13.35 4.76 21.07
C VAL A 20 13.24 4.02 19.73
N LYS A 21 12.00 3.75 19.29
CA LYS A 21 11.72 3.03 18.06
C LYS A 21 11.44 3.98 16.89
N MET A 22 12.02 3.70 15.72
CA MET A 22 11.61 4.32 14.48
C MET A 22 10.37 3.62 13.92
N TYR A 23 9.37 4.42 13.57
CA TYR A 23 8.21 3.95 12.78
C TYR A 23 8.27 4.61 11.41
N THR A 24 8.33 3.79 10.36
CA THR A 24 8.28 4.30 8.99
C THR A 24 6.85 4.52 8.52
N GLY A 25 6.60 5.67 7.90
CA GLY A 25 5.44 5.97 7.07
C GLY A 25 5.84 6.15 5.61
N ASP A 26 6.98 5.60 5.18
CA ASP A 26 7.44 5.67 3.80
C ASP A 26 6.76 4.60 2.94
N ASP A 27 5.66 4.99 2.30
CA ASP A 27 4.86 4.12 1.42
C ASP A 27 5.57 3.76 0.10
N PHE A 28 6.82 4.19 -0.14
CA PHE A 28 7.59 3.89 -1.36
C PHE A 28 8.73 2.90 -1.13
N ASN A 29 9.33 2.89 0.07
CA ASN A 29 10.54 2.13 0.36
C ASN A 29 10.36 1.20 1.58
N TYR A 30 9.12 0.97 2.01
CA TYR A 30 8.80 0.22 3.22
C TYR A 30 9.42 -1.18 3.33
N PRO A 31 9.55 -2.00 2.26
CA PRO A 31 10.15 -3.32 2.44
C PRO A 31 11.58 -3.24 2.95
N GLU A 32 12.39 -2.34 2.37
CA GLU A 32 13.79 -2.15 2.77
C GLU A 32 13.91 -1.56 4.18
N LEU A 33 13.08 -0.57 4.51
CA LEU A 33 13.12 0.09 5.82
C LEU A 33 12.67 -0.84 6.96
N ILE A 34 11.70 -1.73 6.71
CA ILE A 34 11.18 -2.69 7.69
C ILE A 34 12.15 -3.86 7.85
N GLU A 35 12.73 -4.39 6.77
CA GLU A 35 13.77 -5.41 6.86
C GLU A 35 14.96 -4.91 7.67
N GLY A 36 15.38 -3.67 7.39
CA GLY A 36 16.47 -3.02 8.07
C GLY A 36 17.85 -3.45 7.54
N ASP A 37 18.84 -3.17 8.37
CA ASP A 37 20.26 -3.46 8.13
C ASP A 37 20.94 -3.97 9.41
N ALA A 38 22.26 -4.11 9.40
CA ALA A 38 23.04 -4.58 10.57
C ALA A 38 22.94 -3.67 11.79
N GLU A 39 22.51 -2.41 11.61
CA GLU A 39 22.42 -1.41 12.69
C GLU A 39 20.99 -1.25 13.23
N GLY A 40 19.95 -1.76 12.50
CA GLY A 40 18.58 -1.70 12.96
C GLY A 40 17.54 -1.70 11.85
N PHE A 41 16.27 -1.56 12.23
CA PHE A 41 15.11 -1.58 11.34
C PHE A 41 14.07 -0.56 11.78
N SER A 42 13.13 -0.24 10.87
CA SER A 42 11.98 0.60 11.19
C SER A 42 10.73 -0.25 11.40
N HIS A 43 9.96 0.06 12.44
CA HIS A 43 8.62 -0.52 12.62
C HIS A 43 7.66 0.06 11.58
N ALA A 44 6.67 -0.72 11.15
CA ALA A 44 5.70 -0.30 10.15
C ALA A 44 4.57 0.54 10.75
N LEU A 45 4.29 1.69 10.15
CA LEU A 45 3.09 2.49 10.36
C LEU A 45 2.75 3.19 9.04
N LEU A 46 2.14 2.44 8.12
CA LEU A 46 2.06 2.75 6.69
C LEU A 46 0.63 2.86 6.22
N GLY A 47 0.33 3.88 5.44
CA GLY A 47 -0.97 4.03 4.80
C GLY A 47 -1.24 2.95 3.75
N ILE A 48 -0.20 2.45 3.08
CA ILE A 48 -0.38 1.35 2.11
C ILE A 48 -0.77 0.03 2.77
N PHE A 49 -0.49 -0.18 4.05
CA PHE A 49 -0.86 -1.43 4.71
C PHE A 49 -2.37 -1.58 4.92
N ASP A 50 -3.15 -0.50 4.85
CA ASP A 50 -4.62 -0.59 4.89
C ASP A 50 -5.17 -1.52 3.79
N PRO A 51 -4.89 -1.31 2.49
CA PRO A 51 -5.38 -2.20 1.44
C PRO A 51 -4.58 -3.50 1.32
N LEU A 52 -3.38 -3.60 1.89
CA LEU A 52 -2.50 -4.77 1.83
C LEU A 52 -2.56 -5.63 3.11
N ALA A 53 -3.43 -5.34 4.06
CA ALA A 53 -3.37 -5.89 5.42
C ALA A 53 -3.12 -7.41 5.51
N PRO A 54 -3.77 -8.30 4.74
CA PRO A 54 -3.48 -9.73 4.79
C PRO A 54 -2.07 -10.08 4.30
N ALA A 55 -1.61 -9.46 3.21
CA ALA A 55 -0.27 -9.68 2.65
C ALA A 55 0.80 -9.12 3.59
N ALA A 56 0.56 -7.93 4.16
CA ALA A 56 1.46 -7.31 5.11
C ALA A 56 1.60 -8.16 6.39
N ALA A 57 0.49 -8.65 6.95
CA ALA A 57 0.51 -9.51 8.13
C ALA A 57 1.29 -10.82 7.86
N TYR A 58 1.08 -11.43 6.71
CA TYR A 58 1.82 -12.62 6.30
C TYR A 58 3.31 -12.34 6.15
N ALA A 59 3.69 -11.28 5.45
CA ALA A 59 5.09 -10.88 5.30
C ALA A 59 5.78 -10.60 6.64
N MET A 60 5.10 -9.90 7.55
CA MET A 60 5.64 -9.64 8.89
C MET A 60 5.85 -10.92 9.68
N SER A 61 4.97 -11.93 9.53
CA SER A 61 5.18 -13.24 10.17
C SER A 61 6.39 -13.99 9.61
N GLN A 62 6.64 -13.88 8.30
CA GLN A 62 7.83 -14.46 7.67
C GLN A 62 9.10 -13.78 8.18
N LEU A 63 9.11 -12.46 8.25
CA LEU A 63 10.26 -11.70 8.77
C LEU A 63 10.54 -12.06 10.24
N ALA A 64 9.50 -12.18 11.06
CA ALA A 64 9.61 -12.60 12.47
C ALA A 64 10.15 -14.04 12.63
N ALA A 65 9.91 -14.91 11.64
CA ALA A 65 10.45 -16.27 11.58
C ALA A 65 11.87 -16.34 10.97
N GLY A 66 12.45 -15.19 10.57
CA GLY A 66 13.77 -15.14 9.92
C GLY A 66 13.74 -15.44 8.41
N ASP A 67 12.56 -15.61 7.80
CA ASP A 67 12.43 -15.80 6.34
C ASP A 67 12.37 -14.44 5.63
N THR A 68 13.51 -13.77 5.55
CA THR A 68 13.65 -12.49 4.83
C THR A 68 13.31 -12.63 3.35
N ALA A 69 13.66 -13.75 2.74
CA ALA A 69 13.34 -14.00 1.33
C ALA A 69 11.83 -14.10 1.11
N GLY A 70 11.11 -14.77 1.99
CA GLY A 70 9.64 -14.85 1.97
C GLY A 70 9.00 -13.47 2.18
N PHE A 71 9.49 -12.70 3.14
CA PHE A 71 9.08 -11.31 3.36
C PHE A 71 9.19 -10.48 2.08
N ARG A 72 10.35 -10.52 1.42
CA ARG A 72 10.60 -9.79 0.17
C ARG A 72 9.72 -10.29 -0.97
N ARG A 73 9.60 -11.59 -1.17
CA ARG A 73 8.69 -12.15 -2.19
C ARG A 73 7.25 -11.68 -2.03
N THR A 74 6.81 -11.41 -0.79
CA THR A 74 5.46 -10.96 -0.50
C THR A 74 5.28 -9.46 -0.71
N LEU A 75 6.22 -8.62 -0.26
CA LEU A 75 6.04 -7.17 -0.28
C LEU A 75 6.64 -6.46 -1.50
N ASP A 76 7.78 -6.90 -2.04
CA ASP A 76 8.40 -6.19 -3.17
C ASP A 76 7.46 -6.05 -4.38
N PRO A 77 6.64 -7.06 -4.75
CA PRO A 77 5.68 -6.91 -5.85
C PRO A 77 4.62 -5.83 -5.61
N THR A 78 4.36 -5.46 -4.35
CA THR A 78 3.33 -4.46 -4.01
C THR A 78 3.83 -3.01 -4.11
N VAL A 79 5.15 -2.80 -4.22
CA VAL A 79 5.75 -1.45 -4.28
C VAL A 79 5.25 -0.62 -5.48
N PRO A 80 5.11 -1.16 -6.70
CA PRO A 80 4.55 -0.39 -7.82
C PRO A 80 3.12 0.10 -7.54
N LEU A 81 2.28 -0.72 -6.90
CA LEU A 81 0.93 -0.34 -6.50
C LEU A 81 0.97 0.78 -5.44
N ALA A 82 1.83 0.66 -4.44
CA ALA A 82 2.03 1.68 -3.42
C ALA A 82 2.43 3.02 -4.04
N ARG A 83 3.42 3.02 -4.92
CA ARG A 83 3.87 4.22 -5.63
C ARG A 83 2.78 4.85 -6.50
N LEU A 84 1.92 4.06 -7.11
CA LEU A 84 0.77 4.56 -7.85
C LEU A 84 -0.26 5.21 -6.92
N ILE A 85 -0.61 4.56 -5.80
CA ILE A 85 -1.60 5.05 -4.84
C ILE A 85 -1.13 6.37 -4.22
N PHE A 86 0.13 6.43 -3.81
CA PHE A 86 0.72 7.59 -3.11
C PHE A 86 1.38 8.61 -4.05
N ARG A 87 1.23 8.47 -5.38
CA ARG A 87 1.75 9.48 -6.33
C ARG A 87 1.18 10.86 -6.05
N ALA A 88 1.91 11.87 -6.45
CA ALA A 88 1.45 13.26 -6.33
C ALA A 88 0.12 13.51 -7.11
N PRO A 89 -0.79 14.35 -6.55
CA PRO A 89 -0.80 14.93 -5.20
C PRO A 89 -1.08 13.85 -4.15
N THR A 90 -0.16 13.67 -3.21
CA THR A 90 -0.18 12.54 -2.26
C THR A 90 -1.40 12.54 -1.33
N GLN A 91 -1.97 13.71 -1.01
CA GLN A 91 -3.17 13.82 -0.16
C GLN A 91 -4.38 13.03 -0.70
N TYR A 92 -4.39 12.66 -1.98
CA TYR A 92 -5.48 11.88 -2.60
C TYR A 92 -5.25 10.37 -2.56
N TYR A 93 -4.27 9.87 -1.81
CA TYR A 93 -3.98 8.44 -1.70
C TYR A 93 -5.18 7.62 -1.22
N LYS A 94 -6.00 8.18 -0.33
CA LYS A 94 -7.21 7.50 0.18
C LYS A 94 -8.20 7.13 -0.92
N THR A 95 -8.22 7.83 -2.04
CA THR A 95 -9.04 7.45 -3.19
C THR A 95 -8.69 6.04 -3.70
N GLY A 96 -7.40 5.73 -3.81
CA GLY A 96 -6.94 4.38 -4.18
C GLY A 96 -7.20 3.33 -3.09
N VAL A 97 -6.97 3.68 -1.83
CA VAL A 97 -7.23 2.79 -0.67
C VAL A 97 -8.71 2.40 -0.62
N VAL A 98 -9.61 3.38 -0.70
CA VAL A 98 -11.07 3.14 -0.66
C VAL A 98 -11.54 2.41 -1.92
N PHE A 99 -10.94 2.68 -3.08
CA PHE A 99 -11.23 1.93 -4.29
C PHE A 99 -10.91 0.43 -4.12
N LEU A 100 -9.74 0.08 -3.59
CA LEU A 100 -9.37 -1.30 -3.30
C LEU A 100 -10.27 -1.93 -2.23
N ALA A 101 -10.64 -1.19 -1.20
CA ALA A 101 -11.59 -1.65 -0.20
C ALA A 101 -12.94 -1.98 -0.82
N TRP A 102 -13.41 -1.16 -1.76
CA TRP A 102 -14.63 -1.44 -2.51
C TRP A 102 -14.48 -2.64 -3.44
N LEU A 103 -13.43 -2.76 -4.22
CA LEU A 103 -13.18 -3.92 -5.07
C LEU A 103 -13.20 -5.24 -4.28
N ASN A 104 -12.65 -5.23 -3.08
CA ASN A 104 -12.56 -6.40 -2.19
C ASN A 104 -13.81 -6.67 -1.34
N GLY A 105 -14.88 -5.90 -1.50
CA GLY A 105 -16.13 -6.14 -0.79
C GLY A 105 -16.18 -5.59 0.64
N PHE A 106 -15.17 -4.88 1.11
CA PHE A 106 -15.13 -4.31 2.46
C PHE A 106 -16.09 -3.13 2.64
N GLN A 107 -16.51 -2.50 1.55
CA GLN A 107 -17.61 -1.55 1.57
C GLN A 107 -18.54 -1.73 0.36
N LYS A 108 -19.83 -1.33 0.54
CA LYS A 108 -20.89 -1.59 -0.44
C LYS A 108 -20.86 -0.65 -1.65
N HIS A 109 -20.26 0.52 -1.51
CA HIS A 109 -20.24 1.58 -2.52
C HIS A 109 -18.86 2.24 -2.60
N PHE A 110 -18.57 2.86 -3.74
CA PHE A 110 -17.38 3.68 -3.92
C PHE A 110 -17.76 5.17 -3.84
N VAL A 111 -18.13 5.59 -2.63
CA VAL A 111 -18.45 6.99 -2.32
C VAL A 111 -17.61 7.43 -1.14
N MET A 112 -17.04 8.61 -1.23
CA MET A 112 -16.18 9.22 -0.22
C MET A 112 -16.71 10.59 0.19
N LEU A 113 -16.38 11.03 1.40
CA LEU A 113 -16.69 12.38 1.86
C LEU A 113 -16.14 13.42 0.89
N ASN A 114 -16.88 14.50 0.68
CA ASN A 114 -16.53 15.60 -0.23
C ASN A 114 -16.34 15.18 -1.69
N GLY A 115 -16.87 14.03 -2.12
CA GLY A 115 -16.67 13.55 -3.48
C GLY A 115 -15.22 13.11 -3.79
N ALA A 116 -14.43 12.77 -2.76
CA ALA A 116 -13.02 12.44 -2.93
C ALA A 116 -12.75 11.22 -3.81
N GLN A 117 -13.77 10.39 -4.10
CA GLN A 117 -13.66 9.30 -5.08
C GLN A 117 -13.35 9.82 -6.51
N SER A 118 -13.67 11.07 -6.82
CA SER A 118 -13.39 11.69 -8.13
C SER A 118 -12.04 12.42 -8.22
N MET A 119 -11.21 12.36 -7.19
CA MET A 119 -9.91 13.04 -7.17
C MET A 119 -8.81 12.33 -7.99
N ARG A 120 -9.16 11.22 -8.64
CA ARG A 120 -8.29 10.49 -9.55
C ARG A 120 -9.05 10.17 -10.85
N PRO A 121 -8.40 10.23 -12.01
CA PRO A 121 -9.03 9.94 -13.29
C PRO A 121 -9.21 8.43 -13.52
N LEU A 122 -10.11 8.04 -14.44
CA LEU A 122 -10.39 6.64 -14.76
C LEU A 122 -9.14 5.79 -15.08
N PRO A 123 -8.13 6.26 -15.86
CA PRO A 123 -6.92 5.48 -16.10
C PRO A 123 -6.15 5.11 -14.83
N TYR A 124 -6.22 5.94 -13.79
CA TYR A 124 -5.63 5.60 -12.49
C TYR A 124 -6.30 4.39 -11.86
N PHE A 125 -7.64 4.32 -11.88
CA PHE A 125 -8.37 3.17 -11.31
C PHE A 125 -8.11 1.88 -12.09
N ALA A 126 -8.02 1.98 -13.43
CA ALA A 126 -7.66 0.83 -14.27
C ALA A 126 -6.27 0.30 -13.92
N GLU A 127 -5.31 1.18 -13.70
CA GLU A 127 -3.94 0.79 -13.32
C GLU A 127 -3.87 0.23 -11.89
N VAL A 128 -4.59 0.82 -10.92
CA VAL A 128 -4.71 0.26 -9.55
C VAL A 128 -5.32 -1.14 -9.60
N PHE A 129 -6.38 -1.35 -10.38
CA PHE A 129 -7.01 -2.67 -10.56
C PHE A 129 -6.00 -3.69 -11.10
N ARG A 130 -5.29 -3.35 -12.18
CA ARG A 130 -4.30 -4.23 -12.83
C ARG A 130 -3.16 -4.60 -11.90
N LEU A 131 -2.59 -3.63 -11.16
CA LEU A 131 -1.50 -3.88 -10.22
C LEU A 131 -1.98 -4.68 -9.01
N ALA A 132 -3.19 -4.44 -8.51
CA ALA A 132 -3.76 -5.21 -7.42
C ALA A 132 -3.99 -6.68 -7.82
N ASP A 133 -4.46 -6.93 -9.03
CA ASP A 133 -4.61 -8.28 -9.60
C ASP A 133 -3.27 -8.99 -9.72
N GLN A 134 -2.27 -8.33 -10.28
CA GLN A 134 -0.90 -8.88 -10.40
C GLN A 134 -0.27 -9.25 -9.05
N CYS A 135 -0.61 -8.54 -7.99
CA CYS A 135 -0.13 -8.81 -6.64
C CYS A 135 -0.98 -9.85 -5.90
N GLY A 136 -2.05 -10.38 -6.50
CA GLY A 136 -2.97 -11.30 -5.83
C GLY A 136 -3.78 -10.67 -4.69
N LEU A 137 -4.04 -9.38 -4.75
CA LEU A 137 -4.72 -8.61 -3.70
C LEU A 137 -6.24 -8.53 -3.89
N LEU A 138 -6.78 -9.06 -4.97
CA LEU A 138 -8.22 -9.15 -5.22
C LEU A 138 -8.74 -10.47 -4.65
N ARG A 139 -9.44 -10.40 -3.50
CA ARG A 139 -9.93 -11.58 -2.76
C ARG A 139 -10.97 -12.40 -3.52
N ASP A 140 -11.79 -11.71 -4.30
CA ASP A 140 -12.82 -12.27 -5.15
C ASP A 140 -12.71 -11.58 -6.52
N GLY A 141 -12.11 -12.28 -7.46
CA GLY A 141 -11.85 -11.75 -8.80
C GLY A 141 -13.14 -11.43 -9.57
N ASP A 142 -14.19 -12.23 -9.41
CA ASP A 142 -15.47 -11.99 -10.09
C ASP A 142 -16.16 -10.74 -9.55
N LEU A 143 -16.18 -10.57 -8.23
CA LEU A 143 -16.68 -9.35 -7.60
C LEU A 143 -15.89 -8.12 -8.04
N ALA A 144 -14.55 -8.21 -8.04
CA ALA A 144 -13.68 -7.11 -8.42
C ALA A 144 -13.91 -6.71 -9.88
N VAL A 145 -14.01 -7.67 -10.79
CA VAL A 145 -14.31 -7.45 -12.22
C VAL A 145 -15.70 -6.81 -12.38
N ALA A 146 -16.73 -7.34 -11.69
CA ALA A 146 -18.07 -6.78 -11.76
C ALA A 146 -18.09 -5.30 -11.30
N ARG A 147 -17.40 -4.99 -10.22
CA ARG A 147 -17.27 -3.62 -9.70
C ARG A 147 -16.47 -2.71 -10.63
N MET A 148 -15.37 -3.20 -11.18
CA MET A 148 -14.62 -2.43 -12.18
C MET A 148 -15.48 -2.10 -13.40
N ARG A 149 -16.28 -3.05 -13.90
CA ARG A 149 -17.25 -2.81 -15.01
C ARG A 149 -18.29 -1.77 -14.64
N GLN A 150 -18.80 -1.79 -13.39
CA GLN A 150 -19.72 -0.75 -12.90
C GLN A 150 -19.07 0.64 -12.95
N LEU A 151 -17.81 0.75 -12.53
CA LEU A 151 -17.09 2.02 -12.61
C LEU A 151 -16.91 2.47 -14.07
N LEU A 152 -16.47 1.59 -14.96
CA LEU A 152 -16.30 1.88 -16.38
C LEU A 152 -17.59 2.39 -17.01
N SER A 153 -18.73 1.73 -16.75
CA SER A 153 -20.02 2.13 -17.29
C SER A 153 -20.46 3.54 -16.90
N VAL A 154 -20.11 4.00 -15.70
CA VAL A 154 -20.37 5.39 -15.25
C VAL A 154 -19.60 6.41 -16.12
N TYR A 155 -18.44 6.02 -16.65
CA TYR A 155 -17.63 6.85 -17.54
C TYR A 155 -17.90 6.63 -19.03
N GLY A 156 -18.88 5.79 -19.37
CA GLY A 156 -19.25 5.49 -20.76
C GLY A 156 -18.25 4.59 -21.49
N ALA A 157 -17.51 3.75 -20.78
CA ALA A 157 -16.51 2.82 -21.29
C ALA A 157 -16.93 1.36 -21.08
#